data_a59e55f728f449c94f66934a748ee56a
#
_entry.id   a59e55f728f449c94f66934a748ee56a
#
_cell.length_a   1.000
_cell.length_b   1.000
_cell.length_c   1.000
_cell.angle_alpha   90.00
_cell.angle_beta   90.00
_cell.angle_gamma   90.00
#
_symmetry.space_group_name_H-M   'P 1'
#
loop_
_entity.id
_entity.type
_entity.pdbx_description
1 polymer ?
#
loop_
_entity_poly.entity_id
_entity_poly.type
_entity_poly.pdbx_seq_one_letter_code
_entity_poly.pdbx_strand_id
1 'polypeptide(L)'
;MIILPAVDLMDGLCVRLVRGDPSRRTIYGDPVEIAKKFEREGAEWIHLVDLDAAMGLGDNSALIAKIIEEVKAEVEVAGGIRSLEKASRLIEAGASRVVLGTSAIRDPSFISSVSETIGSERTGVAVDVRNGVVMVEGWKEETGLSYPTIIGMLNGYPFSTLILTCVDVDGTLQGPNLEVIGESLKISEKQVYAAGGVRGLEDLKALARIGVGGVIVGKALYEGDIRLREALEVGDC
;
A
#
# COMPACT_ATOMS: atom_id res chain seq x y z
N MET A 1 -9.45 3.21 12.89
CA MET A 1 -8.96 2.64 11.59
C MET A 1 -8.22 3.72 10.83
N ILE A 2 -6.97 3.50 10.44
CA ILE A 2 -6.16 4.53 9.74
C ILE A 2 -6.59 4.65 8.28
N ILE A 3 -6.72 5.88 7.76
CA ILE A 3 -6.95 6.14 6.33
C ILE A 3 -5.64 6.65 5.71
N LEU A 4 -5.18 5.95 4.68
CA LEU A 4 -3.95 6.28 3.97
C LEU A 4 -4.30 6.68 2.53
N PRO A 5 -4.29 7.97 2.16
CA PRO A 5 -4.34 8.35 0.76
C PRO A 5 -3.11 7.81 0.02
N ALA A 6 -3.35 7.24 -1.18
CA ALA A 6 -2.29 6.65 -1.98
C ALA A 6 -1.72 7.65 -3.00
N VAL A 7 -0.39 7.70 -3.11
CA VAL A 7 0.35 8.46 -4.12
C VAL A 7 1.25 7.50 -4.88
N ASP A 8 0.89 7.18 -6.12
CA ASP A 8 1.66 6.29 -6.98
C ASP A 8 2.56 7.12 -7.91
N LEU A 9 3.83 6.78 -7.96
CA LEU A 9 4.86 7.46 -8.76
C LEU A 9 5.19 6.66 -10.01
N MET A 10 5.09 7.29 -11.17
CA MET A 10 5.54 6.76 -12.46
C MET A 10 6.02 7.92 -13.35
N ASP A 11 7.20 7.77 -13.94
CA ASP A 11 7.83 8.80 -14.77
C ASP A 11 7.95 10.16 -14.04
N GLY A 12 8.15 10.17 -12.71
CA GLY A 12 8.23 11.38 -11.89
C GLY A 12 6.89 12.08 -11.63
N LEU A 13 5.78 11.49 -12.00
CA LEU A 13 4.43 12.04 -11.86
C LEU A 13 3.58 11.18 -10.94
N CYS A 14 2.56 11.80 -10.32
CA CYS A 14 1.53 11.07 -9.62
C CYS A 14 0.52 10.51 -10.62
N VAL A 15 0.31 9.19 -10.55
CA VAL A 15 -0.57 8.45 -11.46
C VAL A 15 -1.50 7.52 -10.71
N ARG A 16 -2.53 7.02 -11.39
CA ARG A 16 -3.32 5.84 -10.97
C ARG A 16 -3.47 4.91 -12.15
N LEU A 17 -3.26 3.64 -11.90
CA LEU A 17 -3.46 2.57 -12.86
C LEU A 17 -4.82 1.89 -12.63
N VAL A 18 -5.36 1.23 -13.63
CA VAL A 18 -6.52 0.34 -13.49
C VAL A 18 -6.00 -1.09 -13.52
N ARG A 19 -6.13 -1.82 -12.41
CA ARG A 19 -5.64 -3.20 -12.24
C ARG A 19 -4.13 -3.33 -12.55
N GLY A 20 -3.35 -2.30 -12.24
CA GLY A 20 -1.90 -2.28 -12.47
C GLY A 20 -1.47 -2.15 -13.94
N ASP A 21 -2.37 -1.85 -14.88
CA ASP A 21 -2.05 -1.73 -16.31
C ASP A 21 -1.51 -0.33 -16.64
N PRO A 22 -0.21 -0.18 -17.00
CA PRO A 22 0.39 1.11 -17.33
C PRO A 22 -0.22 1.80 -18.56
N SER A 23 -0.83 1.03 -19.48
CA SER A 23 -1.53 1.58 -20.64
C SER A 23 -2.84 2.28 -20.30
N ARG A 24 -3.35 2.00 -19.08
CA ARG A 24 -4.59 2.56 -18.53
C ARG A 24 -4.32 3.50 -17.35
N ARG A 25 -3.26 4.31 -17.50
CA ARG A 25 -2.87 5.29 -16.47
C ARG A 25 -3.64 6.60 -16.63
N THR A 26 -4.02 7.18 -15.50
CA THR A 26 -4.47 8.58 -15.38
C THR A 26 -3.38 9.36 -14.64
N ILE A 27 -2.99 10.52 -15.14
CA ILE A 27 -1.98 11.40 -14.55
C ILE A 27 -2.71 12.50 -13.76
N TYR A 28 -2.29 12.73 -12.50
CA TYR A 28 -2.90 13.74 -11.62
C TYR A 28 -1.96 14.92 -11.31
N GLY A 29 -0.70 14.85 -11.70
CA GLY A 29 0.25 15.96 -11.64
C GLY A 29 1.45 15.74 -10.74
N ASP A 30 1.91 16.83 -10.11
CA ASP A 30 3.10 16.82 -9.24
C ASP A 30 2.81 16.06 -7.92
N PRO A 31 3.55 14.98 -7.63
CA PRO A 31 3.29 14.16 -6.45
C PRO A 31 3.60 14.88 -5.12
N VAL A 32 4.53 15.85 -5.09
CA VAL A 32 4.80 16.66 -3.90
C VAL A 32 3.60 17.52 -3.55
N GLU A 33 3.00 18.19 -4.55
CA GLU A 33 1.82 19.03 -4.34
C GLU A 33 0.60 18.20 -3.93
N ILE A 34 0.48 16.97 -4.45
CA ILE A 34 -0.58 16.04 -4.06
C ILE A 34 -0.41 15.57 -2.63
N ALA A 35 0.79 15.18 -2.23
CA ALA A 35 1.07 14.78 -0.84
C ALA A 35 0.78 15.93 0.14
N LYS A 36 1.23 17.16 -0.17
CA LYS A 36 0.91 18.36 0.60
C LYS A 36 -0.59 18.67 0.65
N LYS A 37 -1.32 18.41 -0.44
CA LYS A 37 -2.78 18.56 -0.47
C LYS A 37 -3.43 17.60 0.52
N PHE A 38 -3.06 16.32 0.50
CA PHE A 38 -3.59 15.32 1.42
C PHE A 38 -3.27 15.67 2.89
N GLU A 39 -2.05 16.12 3.17
CA GLU A 39 -1.70 16.61 4.51
C GLU A 39 -2.58 17.80 4.94
N ARG A 40 -2.77 18.82 4.09
CA ARG A 40 -3.66 19.96 4.37
C ARG A 40 -5.12 19.54 4.59
N GLU A 41 -5.55 18.45 4.01
CA GLU A 41 -6.87 17.85 4.19
C GLU A 41 -6.97 17.00 5.47
N GLY A 42 -5.85 16.79 6.19
CA GLY A 42 -5.79 16.11 7.48
C GLY A 42 -5.20 14.71 7.45
N ALA A 43 -4.59 14.27 6.35
CA ALA A 43 -3.91 12.97 6.31
C ALA A 43 -2.81 12.91 7.38
N GLU A 44 -2.88 11.93 8.26
CA GLU A 44 -1.81 11.60 9.22
C GLU A 44 -0.80 10.62 8.62
N TRP A 45 -1.25 9.81 7.65
CA TRP A 45 -0.45 8.85 6.90
C TRP A 45 -0.64 9.02 5.40
N ILE A 46 0.42 8.75 4.63
CA ILE A 46 0.40 8.70 3.16
C ILE A 46 1.03 7.37 2.72
N HIS A 47 0.35 6.65 1.85
CA HIS A 47 0.88 5.47 1.18
C HIS A 47 1.52 5.84 -0.15
N LEU A 48 2.85 5.73 -0.26
CA LEU A 48 3.63 6.13 -1.43
C LEU A 48 4.17 4.90 -2.16
N VAL A 49 3.91 4.78 -3.46
CA VAL A 49 4.35 3.64 -4.25
C VAL A 49 5.25 4.07 -5.39
N ASP A 50 6.47 3.54 -5.44
CA ASP A 50 7.38 3.66 -6.59
C ASP A 50 7.04 2.58 -7.63
N LEU A 51 6.17 2.92 -8.59
CA LEU A 51 5.74 1.99 -9.64
C LEU A 51 6.89 1.70 -10.62
N ASP A 52 7.75 2.66 -10.92
CA ASP A 52 8.90 2.43 -11.80
C ASP A 52 9.84 1.39 -11.20
N ALA A 53 10.16 1.52 -9.91
CA ALA A 53 10.99 0.53 -9.21
C ALA A 53 10.27 -0.83 -9.04
N ALA A 54 8.95 -0.83 -8.80
CA ALA A 54 8.17 -2.07 -8.71
C ALA A 54 8.18 -2.85 -10.01
N MET A 55 8.13 -2.15 -11.15
CA MET A 55 8.10 -2.75 -12.50
C MET A 55 9.49 -2.95 -13.12
N GLY A 56 10.57 -2.50 -12.44
CA GLY A 56 11.94 -2.57 -12.94
C GLY A 56 12.23 -1.59 -14.09
N LEU A 57 11.48 -0.48 -14.16
CA LEU A 57 11.59 0.54 -15.23
C LEU A 57 12.47 1.72 -14.84
N GLY A 58 12.69 1.92 -13.54
CA GLY A 58 13.44 3.07 -13.05
C GLY A 58 13.47 3.13 -11.53
N ASP A 59 13.70 4.34 -10.99
CA ASP A 59 13.77 4.62 -9.55
C ASP A 59 13.35 6.07 -9.28
N ASN A 60 12.44 6.28 -8.34
CA ASN A 60 11.98 7.60 -7.89
C ASN A 60 12.52 7.98 -6.51
N SER A 61 13.59 7.35 -6.02
CA SER A 61 14.10 7.55 -4.65
C SER A 61 14.36 9.00 -4.28
N ALA A 62 14.91 9.81 -5.19
CA ALA A 62 15.12 11.24 -4.94
C ALA A 62 13.82 12.03 -4.78
N LEU A 63 12.79 11.68 -5.56
CA LEU A 63 11.46 12.29 -5.47
C LEU A 63 10.74 11.86 -4.19
N ILE A 64 10.88 10.58 -3.81
CA ILE A 64 10.36 10.05 -2.53
C ILE A 64 10.97 10.80 -1.35
N ALA A 65 12.30 10.97 -1.32
CA ALA A 65 12.98 11.71 -0.26
C ALA A 65 12.48 13.17 -0.19
N LYS A 66 12.28 13.82 -1.34
CA LYS A 66 11.70 15.16 -1.40
C LYS A 66 10.27 15.22 -0.85
N ILE A 67 9.42 14.23 -1.18
CA ILE A 67 8.04 14.19 -0.65
C ILE A 67 8.08 14.06 0.87
N ILE A 68 8.91 13.15 1.41
CA ILE A 68 9.05 12.92 2.85
C ILE A 68 9.53 14.21 3.56
N GLU A 69 10.48 14.94 2.99
CA GLU A 69 10.97 16.22 3.55
C GLU A 69 9.89 17.30 3.59
N GLU A 70 8.98 17.30 2.62
CA GLU A 70 8.01 18.38 2.39
C GLU A 70 6.66 18.17 3.12
N VAL A 71 6.43 16.99 3.74
CA VAL A 71 5.23 16.70 4.52
C VAL A 71 5.57 16.33 5.97
N LYS A 72 4.64 16.58 6.89
CA LYS A 72 4.74 16.15 8.29
C LYS A 72 4.00 14.84 8.55
N ALA A 73 3.09 14.47 7.65
CA ALA A 73 2.39 13.20 7.70
C ALA A 73 3.38 12.04 7.67
N GLU A 74 3.07 10.97 8.39
CA GLU A 74 3.82 9.73 8.34
C GLU A 74 3.75 9.14 6.92
N VAL A 75 4.89 8.72 6.36
CA VAL A 75 4.96 8.18 5.01
C VAL A 75 5.38 6.72 5.06
N GLU A 76 4.52 5.83 4.54
CA GLU A 76 4.96 4.49 4.22
C GLU A 76 5.31 4.38 2.73
N VAL A 77 6.41 3.69 2.44
CA VAL A 77 6.93 3.57 1.07
C VAL A 77 6.90 2.12 0.62
N ALA A 78 6.27 1.90 -0.53
CA ALA A 78 6.23 0.63 -1.24
C ALA A 78 6.87 0.75 -2.64
N GLY A 79 7.12 -0.39 -3.29
CA GLY A 79 7.61 -0.44 -4.66
C GLY A 79 9.12 -0.67 -4.79
N GLY A 80 9.47 -1.82 -5.34
CA GLY A 80 10.85 -2.16 -5.71
C GLY A 80 11.87 -2.24 -4.57
N ILE A 81 11.45 -2.53 -3.33
CA ILE A 81 12.37 -2.72 -2.19
C ILE A 81 12.91 -4.15 -2.22
N ARG A 82 14.12 -4.31 -2.78
CA ARG A 82 14.77 -5.60 -3.02
C ARG A 82 16.10 -5.76 -2.32
N SER A 83 16.53 -4.79 -1.48
CA SER A 83 17.79 -4.85 -0.73
C SER A 83 17.65 -4.15 0.62
N LEU A 84 18.44 -4.58 1.60
CA LEU A 84 18.55 -3.93 2.91
C LEU A 84 18.98 -2.47 2.79
N GLU A 85 19.89 -2.20 1.86
CA GLU A 85 20.40 -0.86 1.61
C GLU A 85 19.25 0.08 1.16
N LYS A 86 18.36 -0.36 0.24
CA LYS A 86 17.21 0.46 -0.17
C LYS A 86 16.24 0.68 1.00
N ALA A 87 15.95 -0.35 1.80
CA ALA A 87 15.09 -0.23 2.98
C ALA A 87 15.67 0.78 3.99
N SER A 88 16.97 0.66 4.32
CA SER A 88 17.66 1.58 5.25
C SER A 88 17.65 3.02 4.75
N ARG A 89 17.99 3.24 3.48
CA ARG A 89 17.99 4.60 2.86
C ARG A 89 16.62 5.28 2.92
N LEU A 90 15.54 4.51 2.74
CA LEU A 90 14.19 5.09 2.84
C LEU A 90 13.87 5.53 4.27
N ILE A 91 14.25 4.72 5.28
CA ILE A 91 14.08 5.08 6.69
C ILE A 91 14.98 6.26 7.08
N GLU A 92 16.22 6.28 6.61
CA GLU A 92 17.16 7.41 6.83
C GLU A 92 16.64 8.71 6.17
N ALA A 93 15.93 8.60 5.05
CA ALA A 93 15.26 9.74 4.42
C ALA A 93 14.00 10.21 5.19
N GLY A 94 13.56 9.47 6.23
CA GLY A 94 12.43 9.83 7.08
C GLY A 94 11.15 9.04 6.82
N ALA A 95 11.18 7.97 6.01
CA ALA A 95 10.02 7.10 5.88
C ALA A 95 9.69 6.43 7.23
N SER A 96 8.42 6.41 7.59
CA SER A 96 7.94 5.83 8.84
C SER A 96 7.85 4.30 8.75
N ARG A 97 7.57 3.79 7.55
CA ARG A 97 7.49 2.34 7.27
C ARG A 97 7.89 2.05 5.82
N VAL A 98 8.56 0.92 5.61
CA VAL A 98 8.78 0.35 4.28
C VAL A 98 7.89 -0.88 4.10
N VAL A 99 7.38 -1.08 2.87
CA VAL A 99 6.47 -2.17 2.54
C VAL A 99 7.13 -3.08 1.52
N LEU A 100 7.38 -4.32 1.93
CA LEU A 100 7.98 -5.36 1.12
C LEU A 100 6.89 -6.11 0.34
N GLY A 101 6.97 -6.14 -0.97
CA GLY A 101 6.06 -6.92 -1.82
C GLY A 101 6.73 -8.21 -2.31
N THR A 102 7.06 -8.27 -3.60
CA THR A 102 7.65 -9.42 -4.28
C THR A 102 8.84 -10.03 -3.53
N SER A 103 9.73 -9.21 -2.97
CA SER A 103 10.91 -9.69 -2.25
C SER A 103 10.54 -10.54 -1.04
N ALA A 104 9.54 -10.13 -0.25
CA ALA A 104 9.05 -10.87 0.91
C ALA A 104 8.33 -12.18 0.52
N ILE A 105 7.63 -12.18 -0.60
CA ILE A 105 6.91 -13.38 -1.08
C ILE A 105 7.88 -14.41 -1.69
N ARG A 106 8.92 -13.95 -2.40
CA ARG A 106 9.93 -14.81 -3.01
C ARG A 106 10.91 -15.40 -2.00
N ASP A 107 11.31 -14.58 -1.03
CA ASP A 107 12.22 -14.96 0.04
C ASP A 107 11.74 -14.34 1.37
N PRO A 108 10.93 -15.07 2.14
CA PRO A 108 10.41 -14.56 3.42
C PRO A 108 11.50 -14.29 4.47
N SER A 109 12.69 -14.89 4.34
CA SER A 109 13.81 -14.61 5.25
C SER A 109 14.30 -13.16 5.14
N PHE A 110 14.06 -12.51 3.98
CA PHE A 110 14.34 -11.09 3.77
C PHE A 110 13.54 -10.18 4.72
N ILE A 111 12.32 -10.58 5.13
CA ILE A 111 11.54 -9.86 6.13
C ILE A 111 12.31 -9.78 7.45
N SER A 112 12.88 -10.91 7.92
CA SER A 112 13.67 -10.94 9.16
C SER A 112 14.89 -10.02 9.06
N SER A 113 15.63 -10.10 7.96
CA SER A 113 16.82 -9.28 7.74
C SER A 113 16.50 -7.77 7.71
N VAL A 114 15.39 -7.39 7.07
CA VAL A 114 14.92 -5.99 7.06
C VAL A 114 14.48 -5.57 8.48
N SER A 115 13.67 -6.38 9.15
CA SER A 115 13.16 -6.08 10.49
C SER A 115 14.27 -5.99 11.55
N GLU A 116 15.31 -6.80 11.45
CA GLU A 116 16.50 -6.69 12.30
C GLU A 116 17.26 -5.38 12.08
N THR A 117 17.21 -4.84 10.87
CA THR A 117 17.94 -3.63 10.49
C THR A 117 17.18 -2.35 10.86
N ILE A 118 15.87 -2.31 10.59
CA ILE A 118 15.08 -1.07 10.71
C ILE A 118 13.96 -1.13 11.77
N GLY A 119 13.74 -2.29 12.39
CA GLY A 119 12.64 -2.55 13.35
C GLY A 119 11.43 -3.20 12.68
N SER A 120 10.79 -4.13 13.39
CA SER A 120 9.59 -4.81 12.89
C SER A 120 8.38 -3.87 12.76
N GLU A 121 8.29 -2.85 13.62
CA GLU A 121 7.26 -1.82 13.60
C GLU A 121 7.31 -0.94 12.34
N ARG A 122 8.50 -0.81 11.75
CA ARG A 122 8.74 -0.07 10.49
C ARG A 122 8.71 -0.97 9.25
N THR A 123 8.42 -2.25 9.42
CA THR A 123 8.36 -3.22 8.32
C THR A 123 6.91 -3.62 8.07
N GLY A 124 6.43 -3.39 6.86
CA GLY A 124 5.17 -3.90 6.34
C GLY A 124 5.40 -4.92 5.23
N VAL A 125 4.42 -5.78 4.99
CA VAL A 125 4.43 -6.74 3.88
C VAL A 125 3.16 -6.59 3.07
N ALA A 126 3.29 -6.47 1.74
CA ALA A 126 2.17 -6.46 0.81
C ALA A 126 1.91 -7.85 0.24
N VAL A 127 0.63 -8.23 0.25
CA VAL A 127 0.09 -9.44 -0.39
C VAL A 127 -0.97 -8.99 -1.40
N ASP A 128 -0.63 -9.07 -2.67
CA ASP A 128 -1.50 -8.66 -3.77
C ASP A 128 -2.21 -9.89 -4.32
N VAL A 129 -3.55 -9.87 -4.34
CA VAL A 129 -4.37 -11.04 -4.63
C VAL A 129 -5.20 -10.82 -5.89
N ARG A 130 -5.09 -11.75 -6.85
CA ARG A 130 -5.95 -11.83 -8.04
C ARG A 130 -6.60 -13.21 -8.09
N ASN A 131 -7.94 -13.26 -8.14
CA ASN A 131 -8.68 -14.53 -8.19
C ASN A 131 -8.25 -15.54 -7.11
N GLY A 132 -7.93 -15.06 -5.90
CA GLY A 132 -7.49 -15.91 -4.78
C GLY A 132 -6.02 -16.33 -4.81
N VAL A 133 -5.26 -16.00 -5.85
CA VAL A 133 -3.83 -16.31 -6.01
C VAL A 133 -2.98 -15.07 -5.75
N VAL A 134 -1.83 -15.25 -5.09
CA VAL A 134 -0.90 -14.13 -4.80
C VAL A 134 -0.09 -13.78 -6.04
N MET A 135 -0.06 -12.48 -6.34
CA MET A 135 0.66 -11.88 -7.46
C MET A 135 2.00 -11.32 -7.02
N VAL A 136 2.97 -11.31 -7.93
CA VAL A 136 4.30 -10.72 -7.75
C VAL A 136 4.73 -9.95 -9.01
N GLU A 137 5.93 -9.32 -8.98
CA GLU A 137 6.53 -8.58 -10.10
C GLU A 137 5.61 -7.52 -10.70
N GLY A 138 5.01 -6.67 -9.82
CA GLY A 138 4.08 -5.63 -10.27
C GLY A 138 2.81 -6.22 -10.91
N TRP A 139 2.33 -7.32 -10.34
CA TRP A 139 1.11 -8.05 -10.73
C TRP A 139 1.19 -8.76 -12.09
N LYS A 140 2.40 -8.98 -12.60
CA LYS A 140 2.63 -9.65 -13.90
C LYS A 140 2.72 -11.16 -13.80
N GLU A 141 3.07 -11.69 -12.61
CA GLU A 141 3.32 -13.10 -12.38
C GLU A 141 2.47 -13.63 -11.22
N GLU A 142 1.87 -14.82 -11.40
CA GLU A 142 1.18 -15.57 -10.36
C GLU A 142 2.17 -16.50 -9.64
N THR A 143 2.10 -16.52 -8.30
CA THR A 143 2.94 -17.46 -7.52
C THR A 143 2.44 -18.89 -7.57
N GLY A 144 1.21 -19.11 -8.00
CA GLY A 144 0.50 -20.39 -7.87
C GLY A 144 0.05 -20.73 -6.45
N LEU A 145 0.32 -19.86 -5.46
CA LEU A 145 -0.07 -20.04 -4.07
C LEU A 145 -1.26 -19.18 -3.71
N SER A 146 -2.17 -19.73 -2.91
CA SER A 146 -3.33 -19.02 -2.42
C SER A 146 -2.94 -18.00 -1.35
N TYR A 147 -3.71 -16.89 -1.23
CA TYR A 147 -3.44 -15.88 -0.20
C TYR A 147 -3.54 -16.44 1.23
N PRO A 148 -4.45 -17.37 1.59
CA PRO A 148 -4.47 -17.96 2.92
C PRO A 148 -3.17 -18.70 3.26
N THR A 149 -2.60 -19.42 2.28
CA THR A 149 -1.33 -20.13 2.45
C THR A 149 -0.18 -19.16 2.71
N ILE A 150 -0.11 -18.08 1.91
CA ILE A 150 0.95 -17.06 2.06
C ILE A 150 0.80 -16.32 3.39
N ILE A 151 -0.41 -15.86 3.74
CA ILE A 151 -0.63 -15.14 5.01
C ILE A 151 -0.27 -16.01 6.21
N GLY A 152 -0.71 -17.29 6.21
CA GLY A 152 -0.36 -18.24 7.27
C GLY A 152 1.16 -18.42 7.42
N MET A 153 1.89 -18.52 6.31
CA MET A 153 3.35 -18.60 6.32
C MET A 153 4.00 -17.31 6.87
N LEU A 154 3.48 -16.15 6.48
CA LEU A 154 4.00 -14.84 6.88
C LEU A 154 3.86 -14.56 8.37
N ASN A 155 2.90 -15.19 9.09
CA ASN A 155 2.75 -15.03 10.54
C ASN A 155 4.02 -15.34 11.32
N GLY A 156 4.85 -16.26 10.83
CA GLY A 156 6.13 -16.63 11.44
C GLY A 156 7.24 -15.59 11.34
N TYR A 157 7.03 -14.46 10.63
CA TYR A 157 8.06 -13.46 10.38
C TYR A 157 7.80 -12.15 11.15
N PRO A 158 8.86 -11.40 11.53
CA PRO A 158 8.75 -10.18 12.33
C PRO A 158 8.42 -8.96 11.46
N PHE A 159 7.15 -8.61 11.32
CA PHE A 159 6.67 -7.36 10.72
C PHE A 159 5.36 -6.91 11.38
N SER A 160 5.00 -5.65 11.24
CA SER A 160 3.83 -5.07 11.94
C SER A 160 2.55 -5.14 11.12
N THR A 161 2.61 -4.89 9.82
CA THR A 161 1.44 -4.59 8.99
C THR A 161 1.42 -5.44 7.74
N LEU A 162 0.31 -6.13 7.52
CA LEU A 162 -0.02 -6.83 6.28
C LEU A 162 -0.91 -5.93 5.43
N ILE A 163 -0.43 -5.50 4.27
CA ILE A 163 -1.24 -4.76 3.29
C ILE A 163 -1.80 -5.77 2.30
N LEU A 164 -3.12 -5.89 2.26
CA LEU A 164 -3.82 -6.80 1.37
C LEU A 164 -4.46 -6.01 0.22
N THR A 165 -3.95 -6.20 -0.99
CA THR A 165 -4.51 -5.56 -2.19
C THR A 165 -5.35 -6.55 -3.00
N CYS A 166 -6.64 -6.26 -3.17
CA CYS A 166 -7.49 -7.01 -4.09
C CYS A 166 -7.34 -6.45 -5.51
N VAL A 167 -6.44 -7.04 -6.31
CA VAL A 167 -6.05 -6.55 -7.65
C VAL A 167 -7.23 -6.51 -8.62
N ASP A 168 -8.16 -7.47 -8.52
CA ASP A 168 -9.33 -7.57 -9.42
C ASP A 168 -10.20 -6.33 -9.39
N VAL A 169 -10.27 -5.66 -8.25
CA VAL A 169 -11.10 -4.46 -8.04
C VAL A 169 -10.28 -3.18 -7.92
N ASP A 170 -8.94 -3.25 -7.89
CA ASP A 170 -8.11 -2.05 -7.74
C ASP A 170 -8.27 -1.08 -8.92
N GLY A 171 -8.45 0.20 -8.60
CA GLY A 171 -8.67 1.27 -9.57
C GLY A 171 -10.01 1.19 -10.32
N THR A 172 -10.95 0.31 -9.94
CA THR A 172 -12.23 0.10 -10.65
C THR A 172 -13.43 0.81 -10.03
N LEU A 173 -13.37 1.21 -8.75
CA LEU A 173 -14.49 1.76 -7.97
C LEU A 173 -15.70 0.78 -7.90
N GLN A 174 -15.45 -0.53 -7.80
CA GLN A 174 -16.49 -1.55 -7.73
C GLN A 174 -16.82 -2.00 -6.29
N GLY A 175 -16.12 -1.48 -5.32
CA GLY A 175 -16.17 -1.89 -3.92
C GLY A 175 -15.04 -2.85 -3.55
N PRO A 176 -14.61 -2.87 -2.27
CA PRO A 176 -13.59 -3.79 -1.77
C PRO A 176 -14.12 -5.23 -1.73
N ASN A 177 -13.22 -6.20 -1.85
CA ASN A 177 -13.57 -7.61 -1.67
C ASN A 177 -13.61 -7.97 -0.18
N LEU A 178 -14.77 -7.74 0.47
CA LEU A 178 -14.95 -7.96 1.90
C LEU A 178 -14.78 -9.43 2.32
N GLU A 179 -15.01 -10.40 1.42
CA GLU A 179 -14.84 -11.83 1.71
C GLU A 179 -13.36 -12.15 1.87
N VAL A 180 -12.52 -11.79 0.89
CA VAL A 180 -11.06 -11.99 0.91
C VAL A 180 -10.44 -11.25 2.10
N ILE A 181 -10.85 -10.01 2.35
CA ILE A 181 -10.33 -9.22 3.48
C ILE A 181 -10.76 -9.83 4.81
N GLY A 182 -12.03 -10.22 4.96
CA GLY A 182 -12.55 -10.82 6.18
C GLY A 182 -11.95 -12.19 6.50
N GLU A 183 -11.62 -13.00 5.49
CA GLU A 183 -10.87 -14.24 5.67
C GLU A 183 -9.42 -13.96 6.09
N SER A 184 -8.77 -13.00 5.43
CA SER A 184 -7.39 -12.60 5.76
C SER A 184 -7.25 -12.09 7.20
N LEU A 185 -8.24 -11.36 7.71
CA LEU A 185 -8.30 -10.93 9.12
C LEU A 185 -8.35 -12.10 10.12
N LYS A 186 -8.95 -13.23 9.75
CA LYS A 186 -9.01 -14.42 10.62
C LYS A 186 -7.71 -15.21 10.63
N ILE A 187 -6.92 -15.12 9.55
CA ILE A 187 -5.68 -15.87 9.38
C ILE A 187 -4.48 -15.08 9.88
N SER A 188 -4.45 -13.78 9.62
CA SER A 188 -3.32 -12.92 9.95
C SER A 188 -3.22 -12.66 11.45
N GLU A 189 -2.01 -12.86 12.01
CA GLU A 189 -1.62 -12.40 13.34
C GLU A 189 -1.11 -10.94 13.35
N LYS A 190 -1.04 -10.33 12.16
CA LYS A 190 -0.57 -8.96 11.94
C LYS A 190 -1.73 -8.01 11.73
N GLN A 191 -1.48 -6.73 11.90
CA GLN A 191 -2.48 -5.72 11.59
C GLN A 191 -2.75 -5.70 10.07
N VAL A 192 -3.99 -5.93 9.65
CA VAL A 192 -4.36 -5.97 8.22
C VAL A 192 -4.82 -4.60 7.76
N TYR A 193 -4.21 -4.11 6.69
CA TYR A 193 -4.64 -2.92 5.96
C TYR A 193 -5.22 -3.37 4.62
N ALA A 194 -6.36 -2.81 4.23
CA ALA A 194 -7.04 -3.15 2.99
C ALA A 194 -6.74 -2.14 1.89
N ALA A 195 -6.54 -2.61 0.66
CA ALA A 195 -6.37 -1.80 -0.53
C ALA A 195 -7.18 -2.34 -1.71
N GLY A 196 -7.58 -1.43 -2.60
CA GLY A 196 -8.28 -1.75 -3.84
C GLY A 196 -9.81 -1.71 -3.73
N GLY A 197 -10.43 -1.11 -4.75
CA GLY A 197 -11.87 -1.14 -5.00
C GLY A 197 -12.73 -0.10 -4.28
N VAL A 198 -12.25 0.54 -3.22
CA VAL A 198 -13.04 1.53 -2.45
C VAL A 198 -13.65 2.59 -3.37
N ARG A 199 -14.95 2.80 -3.26
CA ARG A 199 -15.76 3.72 -4.09
C ARG A 199 -16.45 4.82 -3.31
N GLY A 200 -16.68 4.61 -1.99
CA GLY A 200 -17.44 5.57 -1.19
C GLY A 200 -17.31 5.32 0.31
N LEU A 201 -17.89 6.22 1.12
CA LEU A 201 -17.83 6.16 2.59
C LEU A 201 -18.45 4.87 3.17
N GLU A 202 -19.48 4.32 2.51
CA GLU A 202 -20.12 3.07 2.98
C GLU A 202 -19.15 1.87 2.89
N ASP A 203 -18.24 1.86 1.91
CA ASP A 203 -17.20 0.84 1.82
C ASP A 203 -16.20 0.98 2.99
N LEU A 204 -15.82 2.21 3.35
CA LEU A 204 -14.96 2.48 4.51
C LEU A 204 -15.63 2.03 5.82
N LYS A 205 -16.91 2.35 6.00
CA LYS A 205 -17.70 1.87 7.16
C LYS A 205 -17.77 0.35 7.21
N ALA A 206 -17.94 -0.31 6.06
CA ALA A 206 -17.97 -1.77 5.99
C ALA A 206 -16.61 -2.37 6.39
N LEU A 207 -15.50 -1.80 5.91
CA LEU A 207 -14.14 -2.20 6.27
C LEU A 207 -13.86 -1.97 7.76
N ALA A 208 -14.29 -0.83 8.32
CA ALA A 208 -14.18 -0.56 9.76
C ALA A 208 -14.92 -1.61 10.60
N ARG A 209 -16.16 -1.97 10.21
CA ARG A 209 -16.98 -2.98 10.92
C ARG A 209 -16.35 -4.36 10.96
N ILE A 210 -15.60 -4.76 9.92
CA ILE A 210 -14.92 -6.05 9.91
C ILE A 210 -13.57 -6.02 10.62
N GLY A 211 -13.08 -4.84 11.05
CA GLY A 211 -11.94 -4.67 11.93
C GLY A 211 -10.59 -4.53 11.23
N VAL A 212 -10.51 -3.98 10.01
CA VAL A 212 -9.21 -3.66 9.39
C VAL A 212 -8.51 -2.56 10.18
N GLY A 213 -7.17 -2.66 10.30
CA GLY A 213 -6.35 -1.65 10.97
C GLY A 213 -6.22 -0.36 10.18
N GLY A 214 -6.25 -0.46 8.85
CA GLY A 214 -6.16 0.70 7.95
C GLY A 214 -6.74 0.42 6.57
N VAL A 215 -6.99 1.49 5.82
CA VAL A 215 -7.47 1.43 4.44
C VAL A 215 -6.67 2.37 3.57
N ILE A 216 -6.08 1.83 2.51
CA ILE A 216 -5.40 2.61 1.47
C ILE A 216 -6.44 3.03 0.44
N VAL A 217 -6.63 4.34 0.28
CA VAL A 217 -7.64 4.92 -0.61
C VAL A 217 -6.93 5.67 -1.73
N GLY A 218 -7.15 5.22 -2.95
CA GLY A 218 -6.57 5.85 -4.15
C GLY A 218 -7.64 6.57 -4.96
N LYS A 219 -8.08 5.93 -6.04
CA LYS A 219 -8.89 6.53 -7.11
C LYS A 219 -10.10 7.33 -6.61
N ALA A 220 -10.83 6.85 -5.61
CA ALA A 220 -12.00 7.53 -5.07
C ALA A 220 -11.71 8.95 -4.52
N LEU A 221 -10.50 9.20 -3.99
CA LEU A 221 -10.06 10.53 -3.55
C LEU A 221 -9.75 11.44 -4.74
N TYR A 222 -9.14 10.91 -5.80
CA TYR A 222 -8.76 11.68 -6.97
C TYR A 222 -9.96 12.05 -7.86
N GLU A 223 -10.93 11.16 -7.99
CA GLU A 223 -12.16 11.38 -8.76
C GLU A 223 -13.20 12.22 -7.98
N GLY A 224 -12.98 12.39 -6.66
CA GLY A 224 -13.87 13.18 -5.80
C GLY A 224 -15.10 12.41 -5.30
N ASP A 225 -15.11 11.09 -5.45
CA ASP A 225 -16.17 10.21 -4.92
C ASP A 225 -16.16 10.18 -3.38
N ILE A 226 -14.97 10.43 -2.78
CA ILE A 226 -14.75 10.58 -1.35
C ILE A 226 -13.95 11.85 -1.10
N ARG A 227 -14.38 12.66 -0.12
CA ARG A 227 -13.55 13.73 0.45
C ARG A 227 -12.68 13.13 1.55
N LEU A 228 -11.37 13.42 1.56
CA LEU A 228 -10.47 12.83 2.54
C LEU A 228 -10.92 13.12 3.99
N ARG A 229 -11.38 14.33 4.29
CA ARG A 229 -11.90 14.68 5.63
C ARG A 229 -13.03 13.79 6.09
N GLU A 230 -13.99 13.50 5.20
CA GLU A 230 -15.10 12.60 5.50
C GLU A 230 -14.64 11.15 5.71
N ALA A 231 -13.60 10.72 4.97
CA ALA A 231 -12.99 9.40 5.16
C ALA A 231 -12.29 9.29 6.53
N LEU A 232 -11.57 10.34 6.95
CA LEU A 232 -10.90 10.39 8.25
C LEU A 232 -11.90 10.29 9.42
N GLU A 233 -13.05 10.98 9.33
CA GLU A 233 -14.12 10.88 10.33
C GLU A 233 -14.64 9.43 10.49
N VAL A 234 -14.71 8.66 9.39
CA VAL A 234 -15.07 7.23 9.47
C VAL A 234 -13.96 6.40 10.15
N GLY A 235 -12.70 6.80 9.96
CA GLY A 235 -11.55 6.16 10.59
C GLY A 235 -11.53 6.29 12.11
N ASP A 236 -12.03 7.41 12.64
CA ASP A 236 -12.03 7.76 14.08
C ASP A 236 -13.19 7.13 14.86
N CYS A 237 -14.19 6.54 14.18
CA CYS A 237 -15.32 5.83 14.80
C CYS A 237 -15.00 4.36 15.08
#